data_5d81edc8eb86ded5b5835540b54b2999
#
_entry.id   5d81edc8eb86ded5b5835540b54b2999
#
_cell.length_a   1.000
_cell.length_b   1.000
_cell.length_c   1.000
_cell.angle_alpha   90.00
_cell.angle_beta   90.00
_cell.angle_gamma   90.00
#
_symmetry.space_group_name_H-M   'P 1'
#
loop_
_entity.id
_entity.type
_entity.pdbx_description
1 polymer ?
#
loop_
_entity_poly.entity_id
_entity_poly.type
_entity_poly.pdbx_seq_one_letter_code
_entity_poly.pdbx_strand_id
1 'polypeptide(L)'
;MRLKHLTDIVLVFEVHQPHRLKRSFFWENKIFKRLKKKELFDYYFDLPVNRDVFERACKKCYFPSNQILLELIDKHKREKKRVKVSFSLSGIFLEQCEMFNKDLLESFKQLAETGCVEFLCQTYHHSLASLYPEKEEFIEQVEMHQRITRDLLGFTPKVFENTELLYNNAVARTIEKMGFKGIFTE
;
A
#
# COMPACT_ATOMS: atom_id res chain seq x y z
N MET A 1 -32.29 -26.34 16.77
CA MET A 1 -31.88 -25.57 15.57
C MET A 1 -30.40 -25.31 15.71
N ARG A 2 -29.51 -26.08 15.02
CA ARG A 2 -28.06 -25.81 15.04
C ARG A 2 -27.80 -24.53 14.23
N LEU A 3 -27.40 -23.45 14.88
CA LEU A 3 -26.83 -22.30 14.22
C LEU A 3 -25.61 -22.80 13.46
N LYS A 4 -25.68 -22.84 12.13
CA LYS A 4 -24.49 -22.99 11.29
C LYS A 4 -23.70 -21.72 11.49
N HIS A 5 -22.64 -21.78 12.29
CA HIS A 5 -21.62 -20.71 12.32
C HIS A 5 -21.01 -20.67 10.93
N LEU A 6 -21.41 -19.67 10.14
CA LEU A 6 -20.74 -19.32 8.90
C LEU A 6 -19.48 -18.55 9.31
N THR A 7 -18.33 -19.13 9.03
CA THR A 7 -17.05 -18.42 9.17
C THR A 7 -16.80 -17.69 7.85
N ASP A 8 -16.64 -16.39 7.91
CA ASP A 8 -16.17 -15.59 6.78
C ASP A 8 -14.64 -15.48 6.85
N ILE A 9 -13.98 -15.66 5.72
CA ILE A 9 -12.53 -15.51 5.58
C ILE A 9 -12.28 -14.23 4.79
N VAL A 10 -11.54 -13.30 5.39
CA VAL A 10 -11.09 -12.06 4.75
C VAL A 10 -9.62 -12.20 4.41
N LEU A 11 -9.27 -12.07 3.13
CA LEU A 11 -7.90 -12.09 2.65
C LEU A 11 -7.46 -10.65 2.40
N VAL A 12 -6.45 -10.20 3.14
CA VAL A 12 -5.80 -8.91 2.95
C VAL A 12 -4.36 -9.14 2.52
N PHE A 13 -3.97 -8.53 1.42
CA PHE A 13 -2.59 -8.57 0.92
C PHE A 13 -1.94 -7.22 1.17
N GLU A 14 -0.99 -7.19 2.07
CA GLU A 14 -0.15 -6.02 2.28
C GLU A 14 1.02 -6.04 1.29
N VAL A 15 1.23 -4.91 0.60
CA VAL A 15 2.30 -4.75 -0.40
C VAL A 15 3.10 -3.49 -0.11
N HIS A 16 4.33 -3.68 0.28
CA HIS A 16 5.27 -2.61 0.56
C HIS A 16 6.65 -2.93 -0.02
N GLN A 17 7.28 -1.94 -0.65
CA GLN A 17 8.66 -2.00 -1.12
C GLN A 17 9.41 -0.75 -0.63
N PRO A 18 10.26 -0.86 0.39
CA PRO A 18 11.03 0.27 0.88
C PRO A 18 12.09 0.68 -0.14
N HIS A 19 12.37 1.98 -0.23
CA HIS A 19 13.55 2.46 -0.91
C HIS A 19 14.82 2.09 -0.13
N ARG A 20 15.79 1.48 -0.81
CA ARG A 20 17.08 1.09 -0.23
C ARG A 20 18.05 2.25 -0.27
N LEU A 21 18.68 2.50 0.86
CA LEU A 21 19.76 3.47 0.98
C LEU A 21 21.02 2.98 0.26
N LYS A 22 21.80 3.90 -0.28
CA LYS A 22 23.14 3.58 -0.80
C LYS A 22 24.02 3.05 0.31
N ARG A 23 24.79 2.00 0.02
CA ARG A 23 25.73 1.45 1.00
C ARG A 23 26.79 2.44 1.44
N SER A 24 27.21 3.33 0.53
CA SER A 24 28.17 4.39 0.82
C SER A 24 27.63 5.50 1.74
N PHE A 25 26.29 5.59 1.89
CA PHE A 25 25.65 6.62 2.71
C PHE A 25 26.23 6.73 4.13
N PHE A 26 26.53 5.61 4.78
CA PHE A 26 27.06 5.59 6.14
C PHE A 26 28.55 5.91 6.24
N TRP A 27 29.28 5.86 5.12
CA TRP A 27 30.76 5.98 5.10
C TRP A 27 31.26 7.22 4.35
N GLU A 28 30.43 7.83 3.52
CA GLU A 28 30.77 9.06 2.81
C GLU A 28 30.52 10.27 3.71
N ASN A 29 31.51 10.68 4.50
CA ASN A 29 31.48 11.90 5.32
C ASN A 29 31.38 13.22 4.51
N LYS A 30 30.94 13.18 3.27
CA LYS A 30 30.71 14.36 2.42
C LYS A 30 29.35 15.02 2.66
N ILE A 31 28.81 14.85 3.85
CA ILE A 31 27.46 15.23 4.30
C ILE A 31 27.18 16.74 4.22
N PHE A 32 28.20 17.58 4.00
CA PHE A 32 28.05 19.03 4.07
C PHE A 32 28.04 19.76 2.70
N LYS A 33 27.86 19.05 1.58
CA LYS A 33 27.51 19.73 0.34
C LYS A 33 26.06 20.20 0.44
N ARG A 34 25.83 21.49 0.15
CA ARG A 34 24.46 22.02 -0.05
C ARG A 34 23.84 21.34 -1.26
N LEU A 35 23.14 20.24 -1.03
CA LEU A 35 22.36 19.54 -2.04
C LEU A 35 21.07 20.32 -2.30
N LYS A 36 20.67 20.41 -3.56
CA LYS A 36 19.34 20.90 -3.92
C LYS A 36 18.32 19.84 -3.52
N LYS A 37 17.11 20.25 -3.14
CA LYS A 37 16.03 19.33 -2.71
C LYS A 37 15.82 18.16 -3.69
N LYS A 38 15.88 18.42 -5.00
CA LYS A 38 15.75 17.40 -6.07
C LYS A 38 16.90 16.40 -6.15
N GLU A 39 18.05 16.71 -5.55
CA GLU A 39 19.25 15.86 -5.56
C GLU A 39 19.30 14.96 -4.32
N LEU A 40 18.48 15.25 -3.29
CA LEU A 40 18.49 14.52 -2.04
C LEU A 40 18.08 13.06 -2.25
N PHE A 41 17.08 12.81 -3.06
CA PHE A 41 16.61 11.46 -3.33
C PHE A 41 17.72 10.59 -3.95
N ASP A 42 18.35 11.07 -5.02
CA ASP A 42 19.45 10.36 -5.70
C ASP A 42 20.71 10.27 -4.84
N TYR A 43 20.86 11.18 -3.89
CA TYR A 43 21.98 11.15 -2.94
C TYR A 43 21.81 9.99 -1.92
N TYR A 44 20.62 9.84 -1.35
CA TYR A 44 20.38 8.86 -0.30
C TYR A 44 20.04 7.47 -0.81
N PHE A 45 19.26 7.36 -1.89
CA PHE A 45 18.69 6.09 -2.35
C PHE A 45 19.47 5.49 -3.53
N ASP A 46 19.56 4.15 -3.51
CA ASP A 46 20.19 3.38 -4.58
C ASP A 46 19.14 3.02 -5.65
N LEU A 47 18.93 3.95 -6.60
CA LEU A 47 17.91 3.77 -7.64
C LEU A 47 18.11 2.52 -8.50
N PRO A 48 19.34 2.19 -8.98
CA PRO A 48 19.55 0.95 -9.73
C PRO A 48 19.14 -0.29 -8.95
N VAL A 49 19.57 -0.40 -7.69
CA VAL A 49 19.21 -1.55 -6.84
C VAL A 49 17.71 -1.58 -6.56
N ASN A 50 17.07 -0.42 -6.31
CA ASN A 50 15.63 -0.35 -6.11
C ASN A 50 14.88 -0.84 -7.35
N ARG A 51 15.27 -0.40 -8.53
CA ARG A 51 14.68 -0.85 -9.81
C ARG A 51 14.83 -2.36 -9.98
N ASP A 52 16.04 -2.91 -9.85
CA ASP A 52 16.31 -4.34 -10.05
C ASP A 52 15.49 -5.22 -9.10
N VAL A 53 15.39 -4.81 -7.83
CA VAL A 53 14.57 -5.55 -6.85
C VAL A 53 13.10 -5.45 -7.17
N PHE A 54 12.62 -4.26 -7.53
CA PHE A 54 11.22 -4.03 -7.89
C PHE A 54 10.81 -4.86 -9.12
N GLU A 55 11.57 -4.79 -10.21
CA GLU A 55 11.32 -5.55 -11.43
C GLU A 55 11.31 -7.07 -11.20
N ARG A 56 12.24 -7.54 -10.36
CA ARG A 56 12.28 -8.95 -9.97
C ARG A 56 11.03 -9.35 -9.19
N ALA A 57 10.55 -8.49 -8.26
CA ALA A 57 9.32 -8.73 -7.51
C ALA A 57 8.08 -8.69 -8.42
N CYS A 58 8.02 -7.75 -9.36
CA CYS A 58 6.97 -7.69 -10.37
C CYS A 58 6.85 -9.01 -11.12
N LYS A 59 7.97 -9.49 -11.65
CA LYS A 59 8.01 -10.71 -12.48
C LYS A 59 7.71 -11.99 -11.68
N LYS A 60 8.20 -12.08 -10.43
CA LYS A 60 8.12 -13.34 -9.65
C LYS A 60 6.91 -13.41 -8.73
N CYS A 61 6.31 -12.28 -8.38
CA CYS A 61 5.24 -12.21 -7.40
C CYS A 61 4.04 -11.42 -7.91
N TYR A 62 4.17 -10.11 -8.16
CA TYR A 62 3.01 -9.25 -8.32
C TYR A 62 2.17 -9.60 -9.55
N PHE A 63 2.77 -9.68 -10.75
CA PHE A 63 2.02 -10.06 -11.95
C PHE A 63 1.41 -11.46 -11.86
N PRO A 64 2.16 -12.52 -11.44
CA PRO A 64 1.57 -13.84 -11.27
C PRO A 64 0.42 -13.87 -10.25
N SER A 65 0.55 -13.16 -9.13
CA SER A 65 -0.50 -13.10 -8.10
C SER A 65 -1.75 -12.40 -8.62
N ASN A 66 -1.59 -11.24 -9.28
CA ASN A 66 -2.71 -10.50 -9.84
C ASN A 66 -3.42 -11.31 -10.94
N GLN A 67 -2.68 -12.02 -11.77
CA GLN A 67 -3.25 -12.91 -12.79
C GLN A 67 -4.08 -14.04 -12.17
N ILE A 68 -3.56 -14.72 -11.14
CA ILE A 68 -4.28 -15.78 -10.42
C ILE A 68 -5.58 -15.25 -9.82
N LEU A 69 -5.53 -14.05 -9.23
CA LEU A 69 -6.71 -13.44 -8.62
C LEU A 69 -7.76 -13.07 -9.69
N LEU A 70 -7.34 -12.50 -10.83
CA LEU A 70 -8.25 -12.20 -11.95
C LEU A 70 -8.93 -13.47 -12.45
N GLU A 71 -8.18 -14.55 -12.66
CA GLU A 71 -8.71 -15.84 -13.09
C GLU A 71 -9.70 -16.44 -12.08
N LEU A 72 -9.40 -16.37 -10.79
CA LEU A 72 -10.29 -16.85 -9.73
C LEU A 72 -11.58 -16.01 -9.66
N ILE A 73 -11.47 -14.70 -9.74
CA ILE A 73 -12.63 -13.79 -9.74
C ILE A 73 -13.51 -14.06 -10.95
N ASP A 74 -12.92 -14.19 -12.15
CA ASP A 74 -13.67 -14.47 -13.38
C ASP A 74 -14.34 -15.84 -13.33
N LYS A 75 -13.63 -16.87 -12.88
CA LYS A 75 -14.17 -18.23 -12.72
C LYS A 75 -15.42 -18.27 -11.84
N HIS A 76 -15.42 -17.49 -10.75
CA HIS A 76 -16.49 -17.49 -9.73
C HIS A 76 -17.47 -16.30 -9.85
N LYS A 77 -17.38 -15.50 -10.93
CA LYS A 77 -18.19 -14.28 -11.09
C LYS A 77 -19.71 -14.49 -11.07
N ARG A 78 -20.18 -15.66 -11.47
CA ARG A 78 -21.61 -16.01 -11.51
C ARG A 78 -22.11 -16.66 -10.22
N GLU A 79 -21.23 -16.94 -9.27
CA GLU A 79 -21.59 -17.55 -8.01
C GLU A 79 -22.25 -16.54 -7.06
N LYS A 80 -23.18 -17.02 -6.22
CA LYS A 80 -23.83 -16.20 -5.20
C LYS A 80 -22.83 -15.59 -4.21
N LYS A 81 -21.76 -16.34 -3.89
CA LYS A 81 -20.63 -15.91 -3.06
C LYS A 81 -19.39 -15.76 -3.95
N ARG A 82 -19.14 -14.56 -4.39
CA ARG A 82 -17.97 -14.24 -5.22
C ARG A 82 -16.69 -14.19 -4.38
N VAL A 83 -15.57 -14.55 -4.98
CA VAL A 83 -14.23 -14.31 -4.39
C VAL A 83 -14.01 -12.80 -4.28
N LYS A 84 -13.65 -12.33 -3.10
CA LYS A 84 -13.30 -10.93 -2.83
C LYS A 84 -12.02 -10.90 -2.01
N VAL A 85 -11.19 -9.91 -2.27
CA VAL A 85 -9.92 -9.69 -1.58
C VAL A 85 -9.71 -8.20 -1.32
N SER A 86 -8.83 -7.89 -0.37
CA SER A 86 -8.39 -6.52 -0.12
C SER A 86 -6.89 -6.41 -0.30
N PHE A 87 -6.44 -5.25 -0.78
CA PHE A 87 -5.04 -4.89 -0.88
C PHE A 87 -4.74 -3.66 -0.06
N SER A 88 -3.64 -3.70 0.67
CA SER A 88 -3.02 -2.54 1.31
C SER A 88 -1.71 -2.26 0.58
N LEU A 89 -1.73 -1.27 -0.33
CA LEU A 89 -0.58 -0.90 -1.15
C LEU A 89 0.01 0.39 -0.59
N SER A 90 1.26 0.37 -0.10
CA SER A 90 1.87 1.60 0.43
C SER A 90 2.07 2.67 -0.64
N GLY A 91 2.07 3.95 -0.25
CA GLY A 91 2.31 5.07 -1.16
C GLY A 91 3.67 4.96 -1.87
N ILE A 92 4.70 4.55 -1.14
CA ILE A 92 6.05 4.29 -1.69
C ILE A 92 6.02 3.17 -2.75
N PHE A 93 5.21 2.13 -2.56
CA PHE A 93 5.05 1.09 -3.57
C PHE A 93 4.38 1.64 -4.84
N LEU A 94 3.33 2.43 -4.69
CA LEU A 94 2.63 3.06 -5.80
C LEU A 94 3.54 4.03 -6.60
N GLU A 95 4.38 4.82 -5.90
CA GLU A 95 5.41 5.65 -6.55
C GLU A 95 6.39 4.80 -7.36
N GLN A 96 6.86 3.67 -6.82
CA GLN A 96 7.77 2.78 -7.53
C GLN A 96 7.11 2.13 -8.74
N CYS A 97 5.81 1.78 -8.67
CA CYS A 97 5.06 1.34 -9.84
C CYS A 97 5.09 2.41 -10.94
N GLU A 98 4.78 3.66 -10.60
CA GLU A 98 4.78 4.76 -11.57
C GLU A 98 6.18 5.02 -12.15
N MET A 99 7.21 4.92 -11.32
CA MET A 99 8.60 5.18 -11.70
C MET A 99 9.22 4.06 -12.53
N PHE A 100 8.96 2.80 -12.20
CA PHE A 100 9.68 1.65 -12.73
C PHE A 100 8.84 0.75 -13.65
N ASN A 101 7.55 0.59 -13.37
CA ASN A 101 6.73 -0.38 -14.11
C ASN A 101 5.24 -0.01 -14.06
N LYS A 102 4.80 0.81 -15.01
CA LYS A 102 3.40 1.26 -15.08
C LYS A 102 2.41 0.14 -15.43
N ASP A 103 2.87 -0.92 -16.08
CA ASP A 103 2.01 -2.06 -16.41
C ASP A 103 1.52 -2.77 -15.13
N LEU A 104 2.30 -2.68 -14.05
CA LEU A 104 1.86 -3.21 -12.76
C LEU A 104 0.69 -2.40 -12.18
N LEU A 105 0.71 -1.07 -12.30
CA LEU A 105 -0.45 -0.23 -11.92
C LEU A 105 -1.68 -0.63 -12.71
N GLU A 106 -1.53 -0.86 -14.00
CA GLU A 106 -2.62 -1.27 -14.87
C GLU A 106 -3.21 -2.62 -14.44
N SER A 107 -2.36 -3.58 -14.04
CA SER A 107 -2.84 -4.86 -13.51
C SER A 107 -3.66 -4.72 -12.21
N PHE A 108 -3.31 -3.78 -11.34
CA PHE A 108 -4.11 -3.48 -10.15
C PHE A 108 -5.42 -2.76 -10.49
N LYS A 109 -5.43 -1.89 -11.51
CA LYS A 109 -6.68 -1.28 -12.01
C LYS A 109 -7.65 -2.32 -12.56
N GLN A 110 -7.16 -3.28 -13.34
CA GLN A 110 -7.97 -4.40 -13.83
C GLN A 110 -8.60 -5.19 -12.67
N LEU A 111 -7.86 -5.42 -11.59
CA LEU A 111 -8.42 -6.02 -10.38
C LEU A 111 -9.51 -5.14 -9.74
N ALA A 112 -9.31 -3.82 -9.66
CA ALA A 112 -10.30 -2.88 -9.14
C ALA A 112 -11.60 -2.89 -9.95
N GLU A 113 -11.52 -2.94 -11.28
CA GLU A 113 -12.64 -2.94 -12.21
C GLU A 113 -13.54 -4.17 -12.07
N THR A 114 -13.04 -5.27 -11.51
CA THR A 114 -13.85 -6.45 -11.20
C THR A 114 -14.95 -6.19 -10.17
N GLY A 115 -14.82 -5.14 -9.36
CA GLY A 115 -15.68 -4.86 -8.21
C GLY A 115 -15.58 -5.90 -7.08
N CYS A 116 -14.54 -6.74 -7.13
CA CYS A 116 -14.26 -7.78 -6.15
C CYS A 116 -12.99 -7.51 -5.32
N VAL A 117 -12.33 -6.39 -5.57
CA VAL A 117 -11.12 -5.97 -4.88
C VAL A 117 -11.35 -4.62 -4.19
N GLU A 118 -10.95 -4.52 -2.92
CA GLU A 118 -10.95 -3.29 -2.16
C GLU A 118 -9.50 -2.89 -1.84
N PHE A 119 -9.18 -1.60 -2.04
CA PHE A 119 -7.90 -1.03 -1.62
C PHE A 119 -8.06 -0.33 -0.28
N LEU A 120 -7.23 -0.73 0.69
CA LEU A 120 -7.18 -0.13 2.00
C LEU A 120 -6.29 1.11 1.99
N CYS A 121 -6.60 2.07 2.86
CA CYS A 121 -5.70 3.18 3.13
C CYS A 121 -4.71 2.79 4.22
N GLN A 122 -3.49 3.30 4.12
CA GLN A 122 -2.47 3.16 5.16
C GLN A 122 -1.65 4.45 5.30
N THR A 123 -0.62 4.47 6.14
CA THR A 123 0.36 5.55 6.13
C THR A 123 1.18 5.50 4.84
N TYR A 124 1.38 6.66 4.21
CA TYR A 124 2.02 6.77 2.89
C TYR A 124 3.38 6.04 2.81
N HIS A 125 4.21 6.28 3.82
CA HIS A 125 5.56 5.73 3.91
C HIS A 125 5.62 4.37 4.61
N HIS A 126 4.48 3.76 4.93
CA HIS A 126 4.42 2.56 5.77
C HIS A 126 5.16 2.80 7.09
N SER A 127 4.84 3.89 7.75
CA SER A 127 5.57 4.41 8.90
C SER A 127 4.83 4.20 10.22
N LEU A 128 5.58 4.29 11.32
CA LEU A 128 5.05 4.24 12.68
C LEU A 128 4.58 5.61 13.19
N ALA A 129 4.20 6.54 12.31
CA ALA A 129 3.76 7.89 12.67
C ALA A 129 2.57 7.91 13.63
N SER A 130 1.76 6.85 13.63
CA SER A 130 0.63 6.68 14.55
C SER A 130 1.03 6.58 16.04
N LEU A 131 2.29 6.27 16.35
CA LEU A 131 2.80 6.12 17.72
C LEU A 131 3.12 7.46 18.39
N TYR A 132 3.32 8.53 17.61
CA TYR A 132 3.60 9.85 18.18
C TYR A 132 2.33 10.45 18.80
N PRO A 133 2.46 11.19 19.93
CA PRO A 133 1.34 11.88 20.57
C PRO A 133 0.66 12.85 19.60
N GLU A 134 1.46 13.65 18.90
CA GLU A 134 1.03 14.57 17.84
C GLU A 134 0.66 13.76 16.61
N LYS A 135 -0.52 14.05 16.03
CA LYS A 135 -1.08 13.26 14.92
C LYS A 135 -0.95 13.92 13.56
N GLU A 136 -0.32 15.10 13.49
CA GLU A 136 -0.20 15.88 12.25
C GLU A 136 0.49 15.08 11.14
N GLU A 137 1.66 14.51 11.42
CA GLU A 137 2.39 13.68 10.47
C GLU A 137 1.60 12.43 10.06
N PHE A 138 0.93 11.79 11.03
CA PHE A 138 0.08 10.64 10.77
C PHE A 138 -1.06 10.99 9.82
N ILE A 139 -1.76 12.10 10.10
CA ILE A 139 -2.87 12.59 9.26
C ILE A 139 -2.37 12.94 7.87
N GLU A 140 -1.26 13.67 7.77
CA GLU A 140 -0.67 14.05 6.48
C GLU A 140 -0.35 12.83 5.61
N GLN A 141 0.27 11.81 6.18
CA GLN A 141 0.58 10.58 5.45
C GLN A 141 -0.67 9.82 5.00
N VAL A 142 -1.72 9.77 5.81
CA VAL A 142 -3.00 9.16 5.43
C VAL A 142 -3.64 9.93 4.28
N GLU A 143 -3.65 11.25 4.33
CA GLU A 143 -4.17 12.10 3.25
C GLU A 143 -3.35 11.96 1.95
N MET A 144 -2.02 11.91 2.07
CA MET A 144 -1.14 11.65 0.93
C MET A 144 -1.48 10.31 0.27
N HIS A 145 -1.69 9.28 1.09
CA HIS A 145 -2.04 7.94 0.60
C HIS A 145 -3.41 7.92 -0.08
N GLN A 146 -4.40 8.58 0.47
CA GLN A 146 -5.72 8.72 -0.19
C GLN A 146 -5.60 9.40 -1.56
N ARG A 147 -4.76 10.45 -1.65
CA ARG A 147 -4.52 11.18 -2.91
C ARG A 147 -3.89 10.27 -3.96
N ILE A 148 -2.75 9.63 -3.63
CA ILE A 148 -2.04 8.79 -4.62
C ILE A 148 -2.87 7.59 -5.07
N THR A 149 -3.62 6.97 -4.16
CA THR A 149 -4.50 5.84 -4.50
C THR A 149 -5.62 6.27 -5.45
N ARG A 150 -6.23 7.43 -5.20
CA ARG A 150 -7.24 7.98 -6.09
C ARG A 150 -6.65 8.36 -7.46
N ASP A 151 -5.49 9.01 -7.47
CA ASP A 151 -4.89 9.55 -8.70
C ASP A 151 -4.34 8.43 -9.58
N LEU A 152 -3.76 7.38 -9.01
CA LEU A 152 -3.16 6.29 -9.76
C LEU A 152 -4.10 5.10 -10.02
N LEU A 153 -5.00 4.77 -9.09
CA LEU A 153 -5.89 3.61 -9.22
C LEU A 153 -7.36 3.98 -9.48
N GLY A 154 -7.72 5.27 -9.40
CA GLY A 154 -9.12 5.72 -9.54
C GLY A 154 -10.03 5.29 -8.38
N PHE A 155 -9.46 4.89 -7.25
CA PHE A 155 -10.18 4.32 -6.10
C PHE A 155 -10.00 5.19 -4.86
N THR A 156 -11.08 5.46 -4.13
CA THR A 156 -11.03 6.16 -2.84
C THR A 156 -11.20 5.15 -1.70
N PRO A 157 -10.14 4.88 -0.91
CA PRO A 157 -10.19 3.95 0.20
C PRO A 157 -11.22 4.36 1.26
N LYS A 158 -11.94 3.38 1.81
CA LYS A 158 -12.96 3.59 2.87
C LYS A 158 -12.59 2.92 4.19
N VAL A 159 -11.66 1.99 4.15
CA VAL A 159 -11.14 1.25 5.30
C VAL A 159 -9.66 1.58 5.44
N PHE A 160 -9.22 1.74 6.66
CA PHE A 160 -7.84 2.03 7.00
C PHE A 160 -7.17 0.81 7.63
N GLU A 161 -5.91 0.57 7.29
CA GLU A 161 -5.02 -0.38 7.93
C GLU A 161 -3.81 0.38 8.45
N ASN A 162 -3.50 0.25 9.73
CA ASN A 162 -2.31 0.88 10.24
C ASN A 162 -1.08 -0.01 10.06
N THR A 163 0.07 0.61 9.84
CA THR A 163 1.36 -0.08 9.79
C THR A 163 1.51 -1.03 10.97
N GLU A 164 1.90 -2.28 10.70
CA GLU A 164 2.04 -3.36 11.70
C GLU A 164 0.76 -3.63 12.51
N LEU A 165 -0.42 -3.33 11.94
CA LEU A 165 -1.73 -3.48 12.59
C LEU A 165 -1.86 -2.76 13.94
N LEU A 166 -0.99 -1.78 14.21
CA LEU A 166 -0.97 -1.03 15.46
C LEU A 166 -2.29 -0.30 15.69
N TYR A 167 -2.91 -0.58 16.82
CA TYR A 167 -4.21 -0.04 17.18
C TYR A 167 -4.21 0.55 18.59
N ASN A 168 -4.85 1.69 18.73
CA ASN A 168 -5.32 2.25 19.99
C ASN A 168 -6.48 3.21 19.75
N ASN A 169 -7.17 3.60 20.83
CA ASN A 169 -8.34 4.46 20.74
C ASN A 169 -8.04 5.86 20.16
N ALA A 170 -6.81 6.37 20.28
CA ALA A 170 -6.44 7.65 19.70
C ALA A 170 -6.34 7.54 18.16
N VAL A 171 -5.71 6.47 17.66
CA VAL A 171 -5.68 6.15 16.24
C VAL A 171 -7.10 6.00 15.69
N ALA A 172 -7.94 5.19 16.35
CA ALA A 172 -9.32 4.97 15.94
C ALA A 172 -10.12 6.26 15.81
N ARG A 173 -10.04 7.15 16.81
CA ARG A 173 -10.74 8.47 16.79
C ARG A 173 -10.22 9.37 15.68
N THR A 174 -8.93 9.33 15.38
CA THR A 174 -8.34 10.13 14.28
C THR A 174 -8.88 9.65 12.95
N ILE A 175 -8.85 8.35 12.70
CA ILE A 175 -9.33 7.74 11.46
C ILE A 175 -10.85 7.91 11.28
N GLU A 176 -11.63 7.81 12.36
CA GLU A 176 -13.07 8.10 12.35
C GLU A 176 -13.35 9.57 11.94
N LYS A 177 -12.61 10.53 12.53
CA LYS A 177 -12.71 11.96 12.17
C LYS A 177 -12.34 12.25 10.72
N MET A 178 -11.44 11.47 10.14
CA MET A 178 -11.07 11.55 8.72
C MET A 178 -12.10 10.91 7.77
N GLY A 179 -13.20 10.33 8.33
CA GLY A 179 -14.34 9.84 7.56
C GLY A 179 -14.20 8.40 7.06
N PHE A 180 -13.24 7.63 7.56
CA PHE A 180 -13.14 6.21 7.27
C PHE A 180 -14.28 5.42 7.92
N LYS A 181 -14.69 4.33 7.28
CA LYS A 181 -15.81 3.47 7.73
C LYS A 181 -15.38 2.33 8.62
N GLY A 182 -14.11 2.03 8.65
CA GLY A 182 -13.55 0.95 9.44
C GLY A 182 -12.03 0.99 9.52
N ILE A 183 -11.50 0.26 10.50
CA ILE A 183 -10.07 -0.01 10.65
C ILE A 183 -9.89 -1.52 10.62
N PHE A 184 -8.91 -1.97 9.82
CA PHE A 184 -8.43 -3.33 9.87
C PHE A 184 -7.34 -3.43 10.96
N THR A 185 -7.48 -4.37 11.87
CA THR A 185 -6.59 -4.61 13.02
C THR A 185 -6.64 -6.05 13.46
N GLU A 186 -5.76 -6.46 14.37
CA GLU A 186 -5.77 -7.79 14.98
C GLU A 186 -7.08 -8.10 15.72
#